data_843756925bf5e6fb6c73e7e84b2e1426
#
_entry.id   843756925bf5e6fb6c73e7e84b2e1426
#
_cell.length_a   1.000
_cell.length_b   1.000
_cell.length_c   1.000
_cell.angle_alpha   90.00
_cell.angle_beta   90.00
_cell.angle_gamma   90.00
#
_symmetry.space_group_name_H-M   'P 1'
#
loop_
_entity.id
_entity.type
_entity.pdbx_description
1 polymer ?
#
loop_
_entity_poly.entity_id
_entity_poly.type
_entity_poly.pdbx_seq_one_letter_code
_entity_poly.pdbx_strand_id
1 'polypeptide(L)'
;MITIIAITIIISYLILIGTLTYGFDKVENFKLKDLPSKTKFSIVIPFRNEAENLPQLLHSILELNYPRSLFEVILVDDDSEDNSVEVIKNFIKKKPFSNNHGNIKVIQNKRTSNSPKKDAITAAIKTAQFEWILTTDADCVLPKYWLDSFDEFIQTNNPNCIVAPVTYVNRNSYFNRFQTLDFLSLQGATIGGFGINKPFMGNGANLAYKKSVFNTVEGFKGNTNISSGDDIFILEKMVTYDAKKVNYLKCENAIVKTRPVKTIPDLIHQRLRWASKTSKYNNIFAKVVGVIVLLSNYTCLIFIPAVFMDYMALKTAMALFVIKFSIDFLLLFKTIRFFKQEHLLFSYLFSSIVYPFFNVTIAMLSFFKSYRWKGRISKK
;
A
#
# COMPACT_ATOMS: atom_id res chain seq x y z
N MET A 1 -6.05 37.34 11.44
CA MET A 1 -6.32 36.02 12.05
C MET A 1 -6.15 34.87 11.04
N ILE A 2 -6.84 34.86 9.88
CA ILE A 2 -6.76 33.79 8.84
C ILE A 2 -5.33 33.55 8.39
N THR A 3 -4.56 34.59 8.11
CA THR A 3 -3.16 34.52 7.68
C THR A 3 -2.28 33.77 8.70
N ILE A 4 -2.43 34.05 9.99
CA ILE A 4 -1.65 33.38 11.05
C ILE A 4 -2.00 31.89 11.13
N ILE A 5 -3.29 31.54 11.02
CA ILE A 5 -3.76 30.16 11.01
C ILE A 5 -3.16 29.41 9.80
N ALA A 6 -3.23 30.02 8.61
CA ALA A 6 -2.67 29.44 7.39
C ALA A 6 -1.16 29.21 7.49
N ILE A 7 -0.41 30.18 8.02
CA ILE A 7 1.03 30.05 8.26
C ILE A 7 1.31 28.90 9.23
N THR A 8 0.58 28.81 10.35
CA THR A 8 0.77 27.74 11.34
C THR A 8 0.53 26.36 10.73
N ILE A 9 -0.54 26.20 9.94
CA ILE A 9 -0.86 24.93 9.28
C ILE A 9 0.23 24.55 8.28
N ILE A 10 0.66 25.50 7.42
CA ILE A 10 1.69 25.20 6.39
C ILE A 10 3.05 24.94 7.04
N ILE A 11 3.42 25.62 8.12
CA ILE A 11 4.65 25.32 8.87
C ILE A 11 4.56 23.92 9.51
N SER A 12 3.45 23.57 10.13
CA SER A 12 3.24 22.22 10.69
C SER A 12 3.35 21.15 9.60
N TYR A 13 2.80 21.42 8.42
CA TYR A 13 2.91 20.55 7.24
C TYR A 13 4.37 20.44 6.74
N LEU A 14 5.08 21.56 6.63
CA LEU A 14 6.49 21.61 6.24
C LEU A 14 7.35 20.75 7.18
N ILE A 15 7.15 20.89 8.49
CA ILE A 15 7.86 20.09 9.49
C ILE A 15 7.52 18.61 9.33
N LEU A 16 6.24 18.26 9.18
CA LEU A 16 5.80 16.88 9.03
C LEU A 16 6.41 16.22 7.78
N ILE A 17 6.21 16.82 6.61
CA ILE A 17 6.70 16.24 5.34
C ILE A 17 8.23 16.31 5.28
N GLY A 18 8.86 17.34 5.82
CA GLY A 18 10.31 17.42 5.99
C GLY A 18 10.86 16.29 6.86
N THR A 19 10.19 15.98 7.97
CA THR A 19 10.55 14.86 8.85
C THR A 19 10.39 13.50 8.12
N LEU A 20 9.30 13.31 7.35
CA LEU A 20 9.11 12.11 6.55
C LEU A 20 10.14 12.01 5.41
N THR A 21 10.52 13.14 4.79
CA THR A 21 11.57 13.20 3.77
C THR A 21 12.94 12.82 4.33
N TYR A 22 13.26 13.31 5.54
CA TYR A 22 14.45 12.89 6.27
C TYR A 22 14.40 11.40 6.61
N GLY A 23 13.27 10.91 7.09
CA GLY A 23 13.07 9.49 7.37
C GLY A 23 13.22 8.61 6.14
N PHE A 24 12.78 9.09 4.96
CA PHE A 24 12.96 8.36 3.70
C PHE A 24 14.44 8.05 3.40
N ASP A 25 15.34 8.98 3.71
CA ASP A 25 16.79 8.81 3.54
C ASP A 25 17.40 7.89 4.59
N LYS A 26 16.80 7.79 5.79
CA LYS A 26 17.28 6.90 6.86
C LYS A 26 17.00 5.43 6.59
N VAL A 27 16.01 5.10 5.75
CA VAL A 27 15.80 3.73 5.31
C VAL A 27 16.79 3.41 4.20
N GLU A 28 17.75 2.55 4.50
CA GLU A 28 18.79 2.15 3.55
C GLU A 28 18.22 1.38 2.36
N ASN A 29 18.77 1.63 1.17
CA ASN A 29 18.46 0.84 -0.01
C ASN A 29 19.09 -0.55 0.15
N PHE A 30 18.25 -1.57 0.28
CA PHE A 30 18.70 -2.95 0.37
C PHE A 30 19.11 -3.47 -1.01
N LYS A 31 20.31 -4.02 -1.10
CA LYS A 31 20.85 -4.66 -2.32
C LYS A 31 21.07 -6.14 -2.04
N LEU A 32 20.67 -6.98 -2.99
CA LEU A 32 20.94 -8.41 -2.95
C LEU A 32 22.44 -8.69 -2.95
N LYS A 33 22.83 -9.71 -2.19
CA LYS A 33 24.22 -10.16 -1.99
C LYS A 33 24.46 -11.56 -2.52
N ASP A 34 23.46 -12.13 -3.22
CA ASP A 34 23.48 -13.53 -3.72
C ASP A 34 23.68 -14.57 -2.62
N LEU A 35 23.03 -14.37 -1.46
CA LEU A 35 23.07 -15.35 -0.38
C LEU A 35 22.30 -16.63 -0.76
N PRO A 36 22.76 -17.80 -0.30
CA PRO A 36 22.00 -19.04 -0.50
C PRO A 36 20.59 -18.95 0.06
N SER A 37 19.60 -19.37 -0.72
CA SER A 37 18.18 -19.36 -0.34
C SER A 37 17.93 -20.28 0.87
N LYS A 38 17.32 -19.77 1.93
CA LYS A 38 17.07 -20.50 3.18
C LYS A 38 15.65 -20.40 3.68
N THR A 39 15.01 -19.22 3.51
CA THR A 39 13.69 -18.97 4.08
C THR A 39 12.61 -19.70 3.28
N LYS A 40 11.66 -20.29 3.99
CA LYS A 40 10.49 -20.92 3.37
C LYS A 40 9.28 -20.00 3.47
N PHE A 41 8.57 -19.80 2.33
CA PHE A 41 7.47 -18.86 2.22
C PHE A 41 6.14 -19.53 1.87
N SER A 42 5.07 -19.14 2.55
CA SER A 42 3.69 -19.37 2.11
C SER A 42 3.13 -18.08 1.52
N ILE A 43 3.02 -18.02 0.20
CA ILE A 43 2.48 -16.88 -0.53
C ILE A 43 0.96 -16.98 -0.50
N VAL A 44 0.29 -15.97 0.07
CA VAL A 44 -1.16 -15.92 0.27
C VAL A 44 -1.78 -14.89 -0.66
N ILE A 45 -2.71 -15.32 -1.50
CA ILE A 45 -3.34 -14.51 -2.54
C ILE A 45 -4.87 -14.64 -2.45
N PRO A 46 -5.56 -13.77 -1.72
CA PRO A 46 -7.00 -13.70 -1.76
C PRO A 46 -7.48 -13.12 -3.09
N PHE A 47 -8.51 -13.71 -3.70
CA PHE A 47 -9.07 -13.20 -4.95
C PHE A 47 -10.59 -13.28 -4.99
N ARG A 48 -11.20 -12.39 -5.78
CA ARG A 48 -12.61 -12.42 -6.17
C ARG A 48 -12.77 -11.70 -7.51
N ASN A 49 -13.33 -12.40 -8.50
CA ASN A 49 -13.58 -11.86 -9.84
C ASN A 49 -12.32 -11.22 -10.44
N GLU A 50 -11.27 -12.04 -10.62
CA GLU A 50 -9.93 -11.65 -11.09
C GLU A 50 -9.49 -12.42 -12.35
N ALA A 51 -10.43 -12.99 -13.11
CA ALA A 51 -10.11 -13.79 -14.29
C ALA A 51 -9.21 -13.04 -15.30
N GLU A 52 -9.35 -11.71 -15.43
CA GLU A 52 -8.52 -10.86 -16.30
C GLU A 52 -7.08 -10.70 -15.78
N ASN A 53 -6.87 -10.71 -14.47
CA ASN A 53 -5.59 -10.39 -13.84
C ASN A 53 -4.75 -11.62 -13.49
N LEU A 54 -5.40 -12.72 -13.10
CA LEU A 54 -4.77 -13.95 -12.66
C LEU A 54 -3.72 -14.52 -13.64
N PRO A 55 -3.92 -14.52 -14.99
CA PRO A 55 -2.91 -15.04 -15.90
C PRO A 55 -1.55 -14.34 -15.76
N GLN A 56 -1.54 -13.01 -15.60
CA GLN A 56 -0.31 -12.23 -15.47
C GLN A 56 0.38 -12.49 -14.13
N LEU A 57 -0.39 -12.53 -13.03
CA LEU A 57 0.13 -12.89 -11.71
C LEU A 57 0.76 -14.29 -11.72
N LEU A 58 0.02 -15.29 -12.20
CA LEU A 58 0.50 -16.68 -12.26
C LEU A 58 1.76 -16.82 -13.11
N HIS A 59 1.86 -16.07 -14.23
CA HIS A 59 3.10 -15.99 -15.01
C HIS A 59 4.26 -15.43 -14.19
N SER A 60 4.05 -14.31 -13.48
CA SER A 60 5.10 -13.71 -12.65
C SER A 60 5.56 -14.65 -11.52
N ILE A 61 4.66 -15.47 -10.96
CA ILE A 61 5.01 -16.51 -9.97
C ILE A 61 5.91 -17.59 -10.59
N LEU A 62 5.67 -17.97 -11.87
CA LEU A 62 6.54 -18.91 -12.57
C LEU A 62 7.95 -18.38 -12.81
N GLU A 63 8.06 -17.06 -12.98
CA GLU A 63 9.33 -16.38 -13.28
C GLU A 63 10.16 -16.06 -12.01
N LEU A 64 9.65 -16.37 -10.82
CA LEU A 64 10.39 -16.17 -9.58
C LEU A 64 11.69 -16.97 -9.58
N ASN A 65 12.80 -16.30 -9.33
CA ASN A 65 14.14 -16.87 -9.20
C ASN A 65 14.36 -17.39 -7.78
N TYR A 66 13.58 -18.38 -7.36
CA TYR A 66 13.66 -18.94 -6.01
C TYR A 66 13.41 -20.45 -6.06
N PRO A 67 14.10 -21.27 -5.23
CA PRO A 67 13.88 -22.71 -5.25
C PRO A 67 12.44 -23.10 -4.96
N ARG A 68 11.83 -23.87 -5.87
CA ARG A 68 10.40 -24.24 -5.81
C ARG A 68 10.04 -25.02 -4.53
N SER A 69 11.01 -25.75 -3.96
CA SER A 69 10.83 -26.48 -2.69
C SER A 69 10.73 -25.56 -1.45
N LEU A 70 11.11 -24.28 -1.60
CA LEU A 70 11.13 -23.32 -0.50
C LEU A 70 9.91 -22.39 -0.49
N PHE A 71 8.94 -22.56 -1.38
CA PHE A 71 7.70 -21.80 -1.28
C PHE A 71 6.47 -22.58 -1.73
N GLU A 72 5.34 -22.19 -1.23
CA GLU A 72 4.01 -22.60 -1.68
C GLU A 72 3.16 -21.39 -2.01
N VAL A 73 2.14 -21.55 -2.83
CA VAL A 73 1.17 -20.52 -3.19
C VAL A 73 -0.22 -20.96 -2.79
N ILE A 74 -0.90 -20.17 -1.99
CA ILE A 74 -2.26 -20.41 -1.50
C ILE A 74 -3.17 -19.34 -2.07
N LEU A 75 -3.90 -19.69 -3.12
CA LEU A 75 -4.93 -18.85 -3.72
C LEU A 75 -6.25 -19.09 -2.99
N VAL A 76 -6.87 -18.03 -2.49
CA VAL A 76 -8.11 -18.14 -1.71
C VAL A 76 -9.25 -17.48 -2.46
N ASP A 77 -10.17 -18.29 -2.97
CA ASP A 77 -11.36 -17.81 -3.66
C ASP A 77 -12.39 -17.27 -2.67
N ASP A 78 -12.71 -15.99 -2.76
CA ASP A 78 -13.76 -15.35 -1.97
C ASP A 78 -15.08 -15.30 -2.75
N ASP A 79 -15.53 -16.46 -3.22
CA ASP A 79 -16.83 -16.64 -3.87
C ASP A 79 -16.88 -15.85 -5.20
N SER A 80 -15.95 -16.16 -6.12
CA SER A 80 -15.92 -15.59 -7.46
C SER A 80 -17.11 -16.07 -8.29
N GLU A 81 -17.68 -15.16 -9.07
CA GLU A 81 -18.80 -15.39 -9.98
C GLU A 81 -18.33 -15.46 -11.44
N ASP A 82 -17.06 -15.13 -11.70
CA ASP A 82 -16.42 -15.21 -13.01
C ASP A 82 -15.60 -16.50 -13.18
N ASN A 83 -14.87 -16.61 -14.28
CA ASN A 83 -14.05 -17.78 -14.59
C ASN A 83 -12.70 -17.83 -13.83
N SER A 84 -12.51 -17.05 -12.74
CA SER A 84 -11.23 -16.98 -12.00
C SER A 84 -10.69 -18.34 -11.59
N VAL A 85 -11.53 -19.20 -11.01
CA VAL A 85 -11.12 -20.52 -10.54
C VAL A 85 -10.74 -21.44 -11.72
N GLU A 86 -11.46 -21.33 -12.84
CA GLU A 86 -11.18 -22.12 -14.05
C GLU A 86 -9.85 -21.68 -14.68
N VAL A 87 -9.56 -20.38 -14.73
CA VAL A 87 -8.27 -19.83 -15.21
C VAL A 87 -7.12 -20.43 -14.42
N ILE A 88 -7.21 -20.48 -13.08
CA ILE A 88 -6.15 -21.07 -12.24
C ILE A 88 -6.01 -22.57 -12.51
N LYS A 89 -7.13 -23.33 -12.55
CA LYS A 89 -7.11 -24.76 -12.80
C LYS A 89 -6.48 -25.10 -14.17
N ASN A 90 -6.84 -24.33 -15.20
CA ASN A 90 -6.30 -24.51 -16.56
C ASN A 90 -4.81 -24.15 -16.63
N PHE A 91 -4.37 -23.14 -15.88
CA PHE A 91 -2.96 -22.77 -15.79
C PHE A 91 -2.13 -23.86 -15.12
N ILE A 92 -2.60 -24.43 -14.02
CA ILE A 92 -1.91 -25.52 -13.31
C ILE A 92 -1.80 -26.76 -14.19
N LYS A 93 -2.87 -27.10 -14.96
CA LYS A 93 -2.87 -28.26 -15.87
C LYS A 93 -1.91 -28.11 -17.06
N LYS A 94 -1.78 -26.90 -17.62
CA LYS A 94 -1.00 -26.64 -18.86
C LYS A 94 0.50 -26.53 -18.64
N LYS A 95 0.97 -26.29 -17.43
CA LYS A 95 2.40 -26.15 -17.13
C LYS A 95 2.83 -27.24 -16.16
N PRO A 96 4.06 -27.78 -16.27
CA PRO A 96 4.51 -28.93 -15.48
C PRO A 96 4.78 -28.50 -14.02
N PHE A 97 3.71 -28.19 -13.29
CA PHE A 97 3.76 -28.15 -11.84
C PHE A 97 3.74 -29.57 -11.24
N SER A 98 3.57 -30.60 -12.11
CA SER A 98 3.33 -31.99 -11.71
C SER A 98 4.56 -32.75 -11.23
N ASN A 99 5.79 -32.28 -11.51
CA ASN A 99 7.00 -32.98 -11.10
C ASN A 99 7.90 -32.02 -10.27
N ASN A 100 7.72 -31.99 -8.95
CA ASN A 100 8.54 -31.23 -7.96
C ASN A 100 8.52 -29.70 -8.07
N HIS A 101 7.51 -29.07 -8.66
CA HIS A 101 7.52 -27.64 -8.92
C HIS A 101 6.42 -26.88 -8.17
N GLY A 102 6.67 -26.57 -6.92
CA GLY A 102 5.90 -25.61 -6.09
C GLY A 102 4.43 -25.99 -5.88
N ASN A 103 4.00 -26.13 -4.62
CA ASN A 103 2.61 -26.43 -4.28
C ASN A 103 1.73 -25.19 -4.51
N ILE A 104 1.00 -25.14 -5.62
CA ILE A 104 -0.09 -24.16 -5.81
C ILE A 104 -1.38 -24.80 -5.32
N LYS A 105 -2.01 -24.21 -4.31
CA LYS A 105 -3.30 -24.65 -3.76
C LYS A 105 -4.36 -23.59 -4.03
N VAL A 106 -5.57 -24.05 -4.36
CA VAL A 106 -6.76 -23.20 -4.37
C VAL A 106 -7.67 -23.67 -3.25
N ILE A 107 -8.01 -22.75 -2.35
CA ILE A 107 -8.95 -23.03 -1.25
C ILE A 107 -10.14 -22.09 -1.34
N GLN A 108 -11.29 -22.54 -0.86
CA GLN A 108 -12.49 -21.73 -0.77
C GLN A 108 -12.49 -20.93 0.54
N ASN A 109 -12.77 -19.62 0.46
CA ASN A 109 -12.97 -18.80 1.65
C ASN A 109 -14.27 -19.19 2.38
N LYS A 110 -14.18 -19.43 3.68
CA LYS A 110 -15.35 -19.49 4.54
C LYS A 110 -15.47 -18.20 5.30
N ARG A 111 -16.44 -17.36 4.89
CA ARG A 111 -16.67 -16.07 5.53
C ARG A 111 -17.17 -16.28 6.96
N THR A 112 -16.47 -15.71 7.90
CA THR A 112 -16.78 -15.74 9.32
C THR A 112 -17.04 -14.35 9.87
N SER A 113 -16.77 -13.30 9.07
CA SER A 113 -16.87 -11.91 9.49
C SER A 113 -17.35 -10.97 8.37
N ASN A 114 -17.45 -9.68 8.68
CA ASN A 114 -17.75 -8.64 7.70
C ASN A 114 -16.52 -8.23 6.85
N SER A 115 -15.41 -8.94 6.99
CA SER A 115 -14.16 -8.65 6.27
C SER A 115 -13.66 -9.85 5.45
N PRO A 116 -14.23 -10.10 4.27
CA PRO A 116 -13.95 -11.28 3.45
C PRO A 116 -12.45 -11.49 3.18
N LYS A 117 -11.69 -10.41 2.92
CA LYS A 117 -10.25 -10.51 2.67
C LYS A 117 -9.48 -10.98 3.90
N LYS A 118 -9.85 -10.52 5.11
CA LYS A 118 -9.22 -10.96 6.36
C LYS A 118 -9.57 -12.41 6.68
N ASP A 119 -10.81 -12.81 6.40
CA ASP A 119 -11.23 -14.22 6.55
C ASP A 119 -10.43 -15.11 5.58
N ALA A 120 -10.27 -14.69 4.32
CA ALA A 120 -9.49 -15.40 3.32
C ALA A 120 -8.01 -15.54 3.73
N ILE A 121 -7.38 -14.46 4.18
CA ILE A 121 -5.99 -14.50 4.67
C ILE A 121 -5.87 -15.42 5.88
N THR A 122 -6.82 -15.34 6.85
CA THR A 122 -6.83 -16.20 8.04
C THR A 122 -7.00 -17.68 7.67
N ALA A 123 -7.86 -17.99 6.71
CA ALA A 123 -8.05 -19.35 6.21
C ALA A 123 -6.76 -19.88 5.55
N ALA A 124 -6.09 -19.07 4.74
CA ALA A 124 -4.82 -19.43 4.14
C ALA A 124 -3.73 -19.70 5.18
N ILE A 125 -3.58 -18.83 6.19
CA ILE A 125 -2.56 -18.97 7.24
C ILE A 125 -2.75 -20.27 8.04
N LYS A 126 -4.00 -20.70 8.28
CA LYS A 126 -4.27 -21.98 8.93
C LYS A 126 -3.75 -23.17 8.14
N THR A 127 -3.77 -23.10 6.81
CA THR A 127 -3.31 -24.18 5.92
C THR A 127 -1.87 -24.02 5.46
N ALA A 128 -1.26 -22.88 5.75
CA ALA A 128 0.12 -22.55 5.40
C ALA A 128 1.11 -23.49 6.10
N GLN A 129 2.07 -24.04 5.34
CA GLN A 129 3.08 -24.97 5.85
C GLN A 129 4.28 -24.26 6.46
N PHE A 130 4.57 -23.04 5.99
CA PHE A 130 5.81 -22.33 6.32
C PHE A 130 5.58 -21.19 7.29
N GLU A 131 6.65 -20.83 8.00
CA GLU A 131 6.63 -19.79 9.02
C GLU A 131 6.44 -18.39 8.44
N TRP A 132 7.01 -18.09 7.27
CA TRP A 132 6.87 -16.79 6.65
C TRP A 132 5.66 -16.73 5.73
N ILE A 133 4.70 -15.91 6.11
CA ILE A 133 3.53 -15.57 5.29
C ILE A 133 3.86 -14.34 4.48
N LEU A 134 3.66 -14.42 3.18
CA LEU A 134 3.88 -13.33 2.25
C LEU A 134 2.58 -13.05 1.50
N THR A 135 1.97 -11.87 1.70
CA THR A 135 0.70 -11.51 1.06
C THR A 135 0.92 -10.70 -0.20
N THR A 136 0.12 -10.96 -1.23
CA THR A 136 -0.01 -10.14 -2.43
C THR A 136 -1.43 -10.17 -2.97
N ASP A 137 -1.80 -9.21 -3.82
CA ASP A 137 -3.13 -9.12 -4.41
C ASP A 137 -3.16 -9.80 -5.80
N ALA A 138 -4.33 -10.26 -6.22
CA ALA A 138 -4.50 -11.01 -7.46
C ALA A 138 -4.30 -10.18 -8.74
N ASP A 139 -4.29 -8.85 -8.65
CA ASP A 139 -4.02 -7.90 -9.74
C ASP A 139 -2.55 -7.43 -9.80
N CYS A 140 -1.69 -8.09 -9.04
CA CYS A 140 -0.27 -7.76 -8.94
C CYS A 140 0.60 -8.53 -9.93
N VAL A 141 1.77 -7.94 -10.21
CA VAL A 141 2.89 -8.55 -10.96
C VAL A 141 4.11 -8.53 -10.06
N LEU A 142 4.64 -9.70 -9.80
CA LEU A 142 5.78 -9.90 -8.91
C LEU A 142 7.10 -9.76 -9.70
N PRO A 143 8.13 -9.10 -9.14
CA PRO A 143 9.43 -9.04 -9.79
C PRO A 143 10.19 -10.37 -9.61
N LYS A 144 11.07 -10.68 -10.56
CA LYS A 144 11.82 -11.95 -10.62
C LYS A 144 12.53 -12.32 -9.32
N TYR A 145 13.15 -11.37 -8.63
CA TYR A 145 13.93 -11.58 -7.41
C TYR A 145 13.15 -11.20 -6.14
N TRP A 146 11.82 -11.33 -6.18
CA TRP A 146 10.95 -10.96 -5.09
C TRP A 146 11.23 -11.73 -3.80
N LEU A 147 11.24 -13.06 -3.89
CA LEU A 147 11.49 -13.94 -2.74
C LEU A 147 12.95 -13.85 -2.27
N ASP A 148 13.91 -13.75 -3.19
CA ASP A 148 15.33 -13.53 -2.86
C ASP A 148 15.50 -12.27 -2.01
N SER A 149 14.81 -11.19 -2.38
CA SER A 149 14.87 -9.92 -1.64
C SER A 149 14.37 -10.04 -0.20
N PHE A 150 13.27 -10.78 0.01
CA PHE A 150 12.75 -11.04 1.34
C PHE A 150 13.66 -11.99 2.12
N ASP A 151 14.14 -13.06 1.48
CA ASP A 151 14.99 -14.06 2.13
C ASP A 151 16.30 -13.45 2.66
N GLU A 152 17.03 -12.76 1.79
CA GLU A 152 18.28 -12.12 2.20
C GLU A 152 18.06 -11.04 3.27
N PHE A 153 16.95 -10.29 3.18
CA PHE A 153 16.60 -9.31 4.20
C PHE A 153 16.29 -9.98 5.55
N ILE A 154 15.60 -11.11 5.52
CA ILE A 154 15.31 -11.91 6.73
C ILE A 154 16.57 -12.45 7.35
N GLN A 155 17.48 -13.01 6.55
CA GLN A 155 18.76 -13.54 7.01
C GLN A 155 19.64 -12.47 7.65
N THR A 156 19.58 -11.23 7.14
CA THR A 156 20.41 -10.11 7.59
C THR A 156 19.83 -9.40 8.82
N ASN A 157 18.51 -9.19 8.88
CA ASN A 157 17.86 -8.29 9.86
C ASN A 157 17.02 -9.03 10.91
N ASN A 158 16.71 -10.32 10.70
CA ASN A 158 15.86 -11.13 11.58
C ASN A 158 14.56 -10.41 12.03
N PRO A 159 13.72 -9.93 11.10
CA PRO A 159 12.49 -9.23 11.41
C PRO A 159 11.37 -10.19 11.84
N ASN A 160 10.24 -9.62 12.33
CA ASN A 160 8.98 -10.33 12.52
C ASN A 160 7.94 -9.94 11.48
N CYS A 161 8.05 -8.71 10.95
CA CYS A 161 7.18 -8.18 9.91
C CYS A 161 7.98 -7.28 8.97
N ILE A 162 7.71 -7.39 7.67
CA ILE A 162 8.38 -6.63 6.60
C ILE A 162 7.31 -6.01 5.72
N VAL A 163 7.34 -4.68 5.59
CA VAL A 163 6.59 -3.94 4.57
C VAL A 163 7.52 -3.68 3.39
N ALA A 164 7.04 -3.86 2.17
CA ALA A 164 7.84 -3.69 0.97
C ALA A 164 7.14 -2.81 -0.08
N PRO A 165 7.87 -2.26 -1.07
CA PRO A 165 7.36 -1.25 -1.99
C PRO A 165 6.36 -1.81 -3.00
N VAL A 166 5.32 -0.99 -3.28
CA VAL A 166 4.31 -1.25 -4.31
C VAL A 166 4.18 -0.03 -5.22
N THR A 167 4.00 -0.24 -6.51
CA THR A 167 3.72 0.84 -7.46
C THR A 167 2.67 0.43 -8.49
N TYR A 168 2.17 1.40 -9.24
CA TYR A 168 1.31 1.09 -10.39
C TYR A 168 2.13 0.74 -11.64
N VAL A 169 1.56 -0.15 -12.47
CA VAL A 169 2.05 -0.38 -13.84
C VAL A 169 1.95 0.94 -14.61
N ASN A 170 3.02 1.31 -15.29
CA ASN A 170 3.03 2.54 -16.08
C ASN A 170 2.00 2.48 -17.23
N ARG A 171 1.13 3.51 -17.30
CA ARG A 171 0.21 3.74 -18.40
C ARG A 171 0.25 5.20 -18.81
N ASN A 172 0.37 5.46 -20.11
CA ASN A 172 0.65 6.78 -20.64
C ASN A 172 -0.62 7.65 -20.79
N SER A 173 -1.31 7.99 -19.67
CA SER A 173 -2.35 9.01 -19.65
C SER A 173 -2.18 9.93 -18.43
N TYR A 174 -2.65 11.18 -18.52
CA TYR A 174 -2.59 12.10 -17.38
C TYR A 174 -3.31 11.53 -16.16
N PHE A 175 -4.48 10.91 -16.34
CA PHE A 175 -5.25 10.28 -15.27
C PHE A 175 -4.44 9.20 -14.54
N ASN A 176 -3.72 8.35 -15.29
CA ASN A 176 -2.87 7.32 -14.68
C ASN A 176 -1.65 7.92 -13.99
N ARG A 177 -1.03 8.95 -14.58
CA ARG A 177 0.10 9.66 -13.95
C ARG A 177 -0.32 10.35 -12.65
N PHE A 178 -1.50 10.96 -12.60
CA PHE A 178 -2.07 11.54 -11.37
C PHE A 178 -2.26 10.48 -10.29
N GLN A 179 -2.90 9.35 -10.61
CA GLN A 179 -3.07 8.24 -9.66
C GLN A 179 -1.74 7.70 -9.14
N THR A 180 -0.74 7.61 -10.03
CA THR A 180 0.58 7.10 -9.65
C THR A 180 1.30 8.08 -8.74
N LEU A 181 1.26 9.39 -9.01
CA LEU A 181 1.81 10.42 -8.13
C LEU A 181 1.16 10.40 -6.74
N ASP A 182 -0.17 10.33 -6.69
CA ASP A 182 -0.92 10.21 -5.45
C ASP A 182 -0.50 8.94 -4.67
N PHE A 183 -0.39 7.80 -5.34
CA PHE A 183 0.03 6.54 -4.71
C PHE A 183 1.49 6.59 -4.24
N LEU A 184 2.40 7.16 -5.04
CA LEU A 184 3.81 7.32 -4.68
C LEU A 184 4.01 8.29 -3.50
N SER A 185 3.14 9.28 -3.33
CA SER A 185 3.18 10.14 -2.14
C SER A 185 2.94 9.33 -0.85
N LEU A 186 2.00 8.38 -0.89
CA LEU A 186 1.74 7.46 0.22
C LEU A 186 2.93 6.49 0.43
N GLN A 187 3.55 5.99 -0.64
CA GLN A 187 4.74 5.14 -0.53
C GLN A 187 5.92 5.90 0.09
N GLY A 188 6.16 7.14 -0.34
CA GLY A 188 7.20 7.99 0.23
C GLY A 188 6.97 8.28 1.71
N ALA A 189 5.73 8.60 2.10
CA ALA A 189 5.35 8.79 3.49
C ALA A 189 5.48 7.50 4.31
N THR A 190 5.15 6.35 3.73
CA THR A 190 5.34 5.04 4.36
C THR A 190 6.81 4.80 4.67
N ILE A 191 7.69 4.91 3.67
CA ILE A 191 9.14 4.74 3.84
C ILE A 191 9.67 5.72 4.89
N GLY A 192 9.26 7.01 4.80
CA GLY A 192 9.64 8.04 5.75
C GLY A 192 9.23 7.72 7.18
N GLY A 193 8.02 7.20 7.37
CA GLY A 193 7.52 6.78 8.69
C GLY A 193 8.38 5.68 9.32
N PHE A 194 8.81 4.70 8.54
CA PHE A 194 9.75 3.67 9.01
C PHE A 194 11.09 4.27 9.41
N GLY A 195 11.63 5.20 8.60
CA GLY A 195 12.92 5.82 8.86
C GLY A 195 12.98 6.71 10.11
N ILE A 196 11.83 7.21 10.58
CA ILE A 196 11.71 7.93 11.86
C ILE A 196 11.20 7.05 13.01
N ASN A 197 11.21 5.73 12.85
CA ASN A 197 10.69 4.76 13.83
C ASN A 197 9.21 4.97 14.21
N LYS A 198 8.41 5.44 13.25
CA LYS A 198 6.95 5.63 13.38
C LYS A 198 6.24 4.93 12.20
N PRO A 199 6.33 3.60 12.06
CA PRO A 199 5.60 2.89 11.01
C PRO A 199 4.09 3.08 11.22
N PHE A 200 3.40 3.55 10.17
CA PHE A 200 1.98 3.89 10.27
C PHE A 200 1.15 3.50 9.05
N MET A 201 1.81 3.09 7.97
CA MET A 201 1.18 2.58 6.76
C MET A 201 1.92 1.35 6.24
N GLY A 202 1.20 0.50 5.53
CA GLY A 202 1.69 -0.65 4.80
C GLY A 202 0.77 -0.94 3.61
N ASN A 203 1.14 -1.91 2.79
CA ASN A 203 0.31 -2.35 1.67
C ASN A 203 0.24 -3.88 1.66
N GLY A 204 -0.97 -4.43 1.75
CA GLY A 204 -1.24 -5.86 1.73
C GLY A 204 -0.80 -6.57 0.46
N ALA A 205 -0.55 -5.81 -0.61
CA ALA A 205 -0.01 -6.34 -1.86
C ALA A 205 1.48 -6.71 -1.77
N ASN A 206 2.19 -6.28 -0.70
CA ASN A 206 3.61 -6.58 -0.52
C ASN A 206 3.99 -6.52 0.97
N LEU A 207 3.49 -7.50 1.74
CA LEU A 207 3.63 -7.56 3.19
C LEU A 207 4.00 -8.98 3.62
N ALA A 208 5.08 -9.11 4.41
CA ALA A 208 5.50 -10.39 4.97
C ALA A 208 5.49 -10.35 6.51
N TYR A 209 5.14 -11.46 7.14
CA TYR A 209 5.20 -11.61 8.58
C TYR A 209 5.29 -13.08 9.02
N LYS A 210 5.82 -13.30 10.21
CA LYS A 210 5.88 -14.64 10.80
C LYS A 210 4.49 -15.12 11.20
N LYS A 211 4.16 -16.36 10.84
CA LYS A 211 2.91 -17.04 11.22
C LYS A 211 2.76 -17.15 12.75
N SER A 212 3.84 -17.46 13.44
CA SER A 212 3.85 -17.54 14.92
C SER A 212 3.47 -16.19 15.53
N VAL A 213 4.04 -15.08 15.05
CA VAL A 213 3.71 -13.74 15.56
C VAL A 213 2.29 -13.32 15.19
N PHE A 214 1.82 -13.65 13.97
CA PHE A 214 0.42 -13.43 13.60
C PHE A 214 -0.54 -14.10 14.57
N ASN A 215 -0.27 -15.35 14.98
CA ASN A 215 -1.08 -16.08 15.96
C ASN A 215 -0.98 -15.44 17.34
N THR A 216 0.21 -15.06 17.80
CA THR A 216 0.43 -14.42 19.10
C THR A 216 -0.35 -13.11 19.25
N VAL A 217 -0.40 -12.30 18.19
CA VAL A 217 -1.17 -11.04 18.19
C VAL A 217 -2.66 -11.25 17.88
N GLU A 218 -3.12 -12.50 17.86
CA GLU A 218 -4.50 -12.91 17.55
C GLU A 218 -4.98 -12.40 16.17
N GLY A 219 -4.08 -12.32 15.19
CA GLY A 219 -4.39 -11.96 13.81
C GLY A 219 -5.31 -10.73 13.68
N PHE A 220 -6.44 -10.88 13.00
CA PHE A 220 -7.41 -9.79 12.78
C PHE A 220 -8.50 -9.67 13.87
N LYS A 221 -8.40 -10.37 15.01
CA LYS A 221 -9.36 -10.24 16.10
C LYS A 221 -9.48 -8.76 16.55
N GLY A 222 -10.71 -8.28 16.75
CA GLY A 222 -11.02 -6.88 17.06
C GLY A 222 -11.20 -5.96 15.85
N ASN A 223 -10.85 -6.41 14.63
CA ASN A 223 -10.95 -5.62 13.39
C ASN A 223 -11.79 -6.32 12.30
N THR A 224 -12.47 -7.40 12.62
CA THR A 224 -13.21 -8.25 11.67
C THR A 224 -14.51 -7.61 11.17
N ASN A 225 -14.99 -6.59 11.85
CA ASN A 225 -16.14 -5.78 11.43
C ASN A 225 -15.81 -4.71 10.39
N ILE A 226 -14.52 -4.49 10.09
CA ILE A 226 -14.04 -3.50 9.12
C ILE A 226 -13.61 -4.25 7.86
N SER A 227 -14.31 -4.04 6.74
CA SER A 227 -14.13 -4.81 5.49
C SER A 227 -12.78 -4.58 4.78
N SER A 228 -11.96 -3.65 5.23
CA SER A 228 -10.69 -3.23 4.62
C SER A 228 -9.61 -3.07 5.69
N GLY A 229 -8.35 -2.85 5.31
CA GLY A 229 -7.26 -2.56 6.24
C GLY A 229 -6.60 -3.81 6.83
N ASP A 230 -6.63 -4.91 6.12
CA ASP A 230 -5.85 -6.12 6.44
C ASP A 230 -4.36 -5.81 6.65
N ASP A 231 -3.82 -4.86 5.89
CA ASP A 231 -2.46 -4.37 5.96
C ASP A 231 -2.16 -3.55 7.23
N ILE A 232 -2.92 -2.49 7.44
CA ILE A 232 -2.65 -1.53 8.52
C ILE A 232 -2.95 -2.11 9.89
N PHE A 233 -4.06 -2.83 10.04
CA PHE A 233 -4.42 -3.37 11.36
C PHE A 233 -3.47 -4.48 11.82
N ILE A 234 -2.95 -5.31 10.90
CA ILE A 234 -1.93 -6.28 11.28
C ILE A 234 -0.60 -5.58 11.57
N LEU A 235 -0.23 -4.56 10.77
CA LEU A 235 0.96 -3.75 11.02
C LEU A 235 0.92 -3.09 12.40
N GLU A 236 -0.20 -2.46 12.79
CA GLU A 236 -0.37 -1.87 14.12
C GLU A 236 -0.13 -2.89 15.25
N LYS A 237 -0.68 -4.09 15.12
CA LYS A 237 -0.47 -5.16 16.10
C LYS A 237 0.97 -5.64 16.16
N MET A 238 1.61 -5.80 15.00
CA MET A 238 3.02 -6.19 14.92
C MET A 238 3.93 -5.13 15.55
N VAL A 239 3.64 -3.84 15.32
CA VAL A 239 4.36 -2.70 15.92
C VAL A 239 4.15 -2.66 17.44
N THR A 240 2.93 -2.93 17.91
CA THR A 240 2.63 -2.98 19.35
C THR A 240 3.33 -4.17 20.02
N TYR A 241 3.46 -5.29 19.33
CA TYR A 241 4.13 -6.49 19.83
C TYR A 241 5.65 -6.29 19.93
N ASP A 242 6.30 -5.85 18.85
CA ASP A 242 7.73 -5.53 18.82
C ASP A 242 8.07 -4.59 17.66
N ALA A 243 8.05 -3.29 17.92
CA ALA A 243 8.32 -2.27 16.90
C ALA A 243 9.72 -2.39 16.26
N LYS A 244 10.73 -2.91 16.99
CA LYS A 244 12.11 -3.05 16.50
C LYS A 244 12.24 -4.16 15.45
N LYS A 245 11.31 -5.10 15.43
CA LYS A 245 11.26 -6.23 14.50
C LYS A 245 10.28 -6.00 13.33
N VAL A 246 9.76 -4.78 13.20
CA VAL A 246 8.92 -4.37 12.06
C VAL A 246 9.73 -3.45 11.17
N ASN A 247 10.08 -3.92 9.97
CA ASN A 247 11.04 -3.27 9.11
C ASN A 247 10.46 -2.96 7.72
N TYR A 248 11.07 -2.01 7.02
CA TYR A 248 10.77 -1.73 5.62
C TYR A 248 11.89 -2.25 4.72
N LEU A 249 11.54 -3.10 3.77
CA LEU A 249 12.44 -3.60 2.73
C LEU A 249 12.48 -2.60 1.56
N LYS A 250 13.37 -1.62 1.61
CA LYS A 250 13.56 -0.66 0.52
C LYS A 250 14.49 -1.25 -0.54
N CYS A 251 13.94 -2.11 -1.40
CA CYS A 251 14.65 -2.84 -2.43
C CYS A 251 13.95 -2.72 -3.79
N GLU A 252 14.68 -2.35 -4.84
CA GLU A 252 14.14 -2.25 -6.20
C GLU A 252 13.64 -3.61 -6.71
N ASN A 253 14.35 -4.69 -6.39
CA ASN A 253 13.99 -6.05 -6.79
C ASN A 253 12.76 -6.60 -6.05
N ALA A 254 12.27 -5.89 -5.02
CA ALA A 254 11.05 -6.23 -4.30
C ALA A 254 9.84 -5.37 -4.71
N ILE A 255 9.96 -4.48 -5.70
CA ILE A 255 8.85 -3.60 -6.11
C ILE A 255 7.77 -4.42 -6.81
N VAL A 256 6.64 -4.63 -6.12
CA VAL A 256 5.44 -5.22 -6.70
C VAL A 256 4.68 -4.16 -7.51
N LYS A 257 4.18 -4.55 -8.68
CA LYS A 257 3.40 -3.67 -9.55
C LYS A 257 1.93 -4.09 -9.55
N THR A 258 1.01 -3.16 -9.29
CA THR A 258 -0.43 -3.37 -9.39
C THR A 258 -1.04 -2.45 -10.46
N ARG A 259 -2.31 -2.61 -10.78
CA ARG A 259 -2.97 -1.84 -11.84
C ARG A 259 -3.67 -0.60 -11.28
N PRO A 260 -3.52 0.59 -11.92
CA PRO A 260 -4.36 1.72 -11.61
C PRO A 260 -5.81 1.44 -12.03
N VAL A 261 -6.77 2.07 -11.37
CA VAL A 261 -8.18 1.95 -11.76
C VAL A 261 -8.47 2.65 -13.09
N LYS A 262 -9.48 2.18 -13.81
CA LYS A 262 -9.75 2.62 -15.20
C LYS A 262 -10.55 3.93 -15.29
N THR A 263 -11.36 4.25 -14.27
CA THR A 263 -12.30 5.40 -14.32
C THR A 263 -12.21 6.29 -13.07
N ILE A 264 -12.65 7.54 -13.19
CA ILE A 264 -12.72 8.49 -12.07
C ILE A 264 -13.67 7.99 -10.95
N PRO A 265 -14.87 7.46 -11.23
CA PRO A 265 -15.72 6.88 -10.21
C PRO A 265 -15.02 5.75 -9.42
N ASP A 266 -14.29 4.86 -10.11
CA ASP A 266 -13.54 3.78 -9.46
C ASP A 266 -12.43 4.33 -8.56
N LEU A 267 -11.73 5.40 -9.00
CA LEU A 267 -10.74 6.09 -8.19
C LEU A 267 -11.38 6.67 -6.92
N ILE A 268 -12.51 7.33 -7.04
CA ILE A 268 -13.24 7.87 -5.89
C ILE A 268 -13.61 6.74 -4.92
N HIS A 269 -14.20 5.64 -5.40
CA HIS A 269 -14.56 4.50 -4.57
C HIS A 269 -13.33 3.85 -3.90
N GLN A 270 -12.23 3.74 -4.61
CA GLN A 270 -10.98 3.20 -4.05
C GLN A 270 -10.45 4.10 -2.92
N ARG A 271 -10.41 5.42 -3.12
CA ARG A 271 -9.92 6.37 -2.10
C ARG A 271 -10.90 6.51 -0.93
N LEU A 272 -12.22 6.45 -1.16
CA LEU A 272 -13.21 6.37 -0.08
C LEU A 272 -12.99 5.13 0.78
N ARG A 273 -12.72 3.97 0.16
CA ARG A 273 -12.38 2.73 0.88
C ARG A 273 -11.12 2.90 1.73
N TRP A 274 -10.11 3.61 1.24
CA TRP A 274 -8.89 3.86 2.03
C TRP A 274 -9.14 4.87 3.15
N ALA A 275 -9.88 5.95 2.89
CA ALA A 275 -10.20 6.98 3.87
C ALA A 275 -11.13 6.48 4.98
N SER A 276 -12.10 5.58 4.66
CA SER A 276 -13.10 5.11 5.63
C SER A 276 -12.52 4.37 6.85
N LYS A 277 -11.30 3.84 6.73
CA LYS A 277 -10.62 3.14 7.82
C LYS A 277 -9.77 4.05 8.70
N THR A 278 -9.45 5.28 8.27
CA THR A 278 -8.53 6.19 8.99
C THR A 278 -9.03 6.54 10.40
N SER A 279 -10.35 6.72 10.55
CA SER A 279 -10.96 6.96 11.86
C SER A 279 -10.85 5.78 12.84
N LYS A 280 -10.63 4.58 12.32
CA LYS A 280 -10.56 3.31 13.07
C LYS A 280 -9.13 2.93 13.48
N TYR A 281 -8.12 3.68 13.03
CA TYR A 281 -6.72 3.43 13.41
C TYR A 281 -6.52 3.68 14.91
N ASN A 282 -5.69 2.85 15.55
CA ASN A 282 -5.21 3.10 16.91
C ASN A 282 -3.95 3.98 16.90
N ASN A 283 -3.20 4.00 15.80
CA ASN A 283 -1.97 4.76 15.64
C ASN A 283 -2.25 6.27 15.62
N ILE A 284 -1.89 6.95 16.72
CA ILE A 284 -2.07 8.42 16.88
C ILE A 284 -1.27 9.19 15.82
N PHE A 285 -0.04 8.74 15.51
CA PHE A 285 0.77 9.38 14.48
C PHE A 285 0.09 9.37 13.11
N ALA A 286 -0.50 8.24 12.73
CA ALA A 286 -1.28 8.14 11.49
C ALA A 286 -2.45 9.14 11.44
N LYS A 287 -3.16 9.32 12.56
CA LYS A 287 -4.26 10.29 12.67
C LYS A 287 -3.75 11.72 12.54
N VAL A 288 -2.66 12.06 13.23
CA VAL A 288 -2.04 13.40 13.17
C VAL A 288 -1.58 13.71 11.73
N VAL A 289 -0.91 12.75 11.06
CA VAL A 289 -0.53 12.90 9.65
C VAL A 289 -1.76 13.17 8.79
N GLY A 290 -2.82 12.40 8.93
CA GLY A 290 -4.07 12.58 8.16
C GLY A 290 -4.69 13.95 8.37
N VAL A 291 -4.75 14.44 9.61
CA VAL A 291 -5.31 15.77 9.95
C VAL A 291 -4.45 16.88 9.36
N ILE A 292 -3.13 16.87 9.56
CA ILE A 292 -2.24 17.93 9.04
C ILE A 292 -2.29 17.96 7.50
N VAL A 293 -2.29 16.80 6.83
CA VAL A 293 -2.42 16.72 5.36
C VAL A 293 -3.76 17.27 4.89
N LEU A 294 -4.85 16.94 5.55
CA LEU A 294 -6.17 17.48 5.21
C LEU A 294 -6.23 19.00 5.40
N LEU A 295 -5.80 19.50 6.56
CA LEU A 295 -5.81 20.93 6.86
C LEU A 295 -4.94 21.73 5.89
N SER A 296 -3.76 21.22 5.52
CA SER A 296 -2.88 21.92 4.57
C SER A 296 -3.49 22.00 3.17
N ASN A 297 -4.14 20.92 2.68
CA ASN A 297 -4.84 20.93 1.39
C ASN A 297 -6.08 21.84 1.43
N TYR A 298 -6.84 21.82 2.52
CA TYR A 298 -7.97 22.73 2.71
C TYR A 298 -7.51 24.21 2.74
N THR A 299 -6.40 24.50 3.41
CA THR A 299 -5.80 25.85 3.44
C THR A 299 -5.44 26.34 2.04
N CYS A 300 -4.90 25.47 1.18
CA CYS A 300 -4.63 25.83 -0.23
C CYS A 300 -5.91 26.22 -1.00
N LEU A 301 -7.04 25.57 -0.73
CA LEU A 301 -8.31 25.95 -1.35
C LEU A 301 -8.85 27.30 -0.85
N ILE A 302 -8.54 27.65 0.41
CA ILE A 302 -8.97 28.92 1.01
C ILE A 302 -8.10 30.10 0.51
N PHE A 303 -6.90 29.89 -0.02
CA PHE A 303 -6.04 30.99 -0.48
C PHE A 303 -6.75 31.90 -1.49
N ILE A 304 -7.46 31.33 -2.47
CA ILE A 304 -8.14 32.12 -3.50
C ILE A 304 -9.21 33.02 -2.88
N PRO A 305 -10.24 32.54 -2.15
CA PRO A 305 -11.26 33.42 -1.56
C PRO A 305 -10.67 34.36 -0.51
N ALA A 306 -9.66 33.96 0.27
CA ALA A 306 -9.05 34.81 1.26
C ALA A 306 -8.31 36.02 0.67
N VAL A 307 -7.70 35.85 -0.51
CA VAL A 307 -7.07 36.97 -1.25
C VAL A 307 -8.13 37.90 -1.83
N PHE A 308 -9.20 37.35 -2.46
CA PHE A 308 -10.28 38.15 -3.01
C PHE A 308 -11.06 38.98 -1.97
N MET A 309 -11.11 38.50 -0.72
CA MET A 309 -11.78 39.17 0.40
C MET A 309 -10.85 40.02 1.24
N ASP A 310 -9.61 40.30 0.79
CA ASP A 310 -8.58 41.05 1.50
C ASP A 310 -8.21 40.51 2.87
N TYR A 311 -8.52 39.26 3.19
CA TYR A 311 -8.11 38.59 4.41
C TYR A 311 -6.64 38.13 4.41
N MET A 312 -6.03 38.03 3.22
CA MET A 312 -4.65 37.61 3.03
C MET A 312 -4.03 38.31 1.81
N ALA A 313 -2.82 38.84 1.97
CA ALA A 313 -2.07 39.40 0.84
C ALA A 313 -1.70 38.30 -0.17
N LEU A 314 -1.84 38.58 -1.48
CA LEU A 314 -1.50 37.65 -2.55
C LEU A 314 -0.06 37.10 -2.42
N LYS A 315 0.91 37.96 -2.07
CA LYS A 315 2.32 37.54 -1.87
C LYS A 315 2.44 36.47 -0.78
N THR A 316 1.68 36.56 0.30
CA THR A 316 1.67 35.59 1.39
C THR A 316 1.06 34.27 0.93
N ALA A 317 -0.09 34.31 0.24
CA ALA A 317 -0.72 33.10 -0.31
C ALA A 317 0.20 32.36 -1.29
N MET A 318 0.84 33.10 -2.20
CA MET A 318 1.83 32.54 -3.14
C MET A 318 3.02 31.92 -2.41
N ALA A 319 3.59 32.60 -1.42
CA ALA A 319 4.72 32.08 -0.64
C ALA A 319 4.36 30.77 0.08
N LEU A 320 3.21 30.70 0.73
CA LEU A 320 2.74 29.51 1.43
C LEU A 320 2.47 28.36 0.45
N PHE A 321 1.89 28.65 -0.73
CA PHE A 321 1.70 27.66 -1.78
C PHE A 321 3.03 27.10 -2.28
N VAL A 322 4.03 27.98 -2.55
CA VAL A 322 5.36 27.56 -3.00
C VAL A 322 6.06 26.69 -1.95
N ILE A 323 5.96 27.06 -0.67
CA ILE A 323 6.51 26.23 0.43
C ILE A 323 5.92 24.83 0.40
N LYS A 324 4.56 24.73 0.36
CA LYS A 324 3.90 23.42 0.30
C LYS A 324 4.29 22.63 -0.96
N PHE A 325 4.23 23.27 -2.11
CA PHE A 325 4.63 22.66 -3.38
C PHE A 325 6.06 22.10 -3.33
N SER A 326 7.01 22.88 -2.80
CA SER A 326 8.42 22.50 -2.78
C SER A 326 8.68 21.34 -1.82
N ILE A 327 8.05 21.29 -0.65
CA ILE A 327 8.26 20.18 0.29
C ILE A 327 7.63 18.88 -0.19
N ASP A 328 6.45 18.94 -0.85
CA ASP A 328 5.83 17.80 -1.50
C ASP A 328 6.71 17.26 -2.64
N PHE A 329 7.27 18.20 -3.44
CA PHE A 329 8.18 17.85 -4.52
C PHE A 329 9.40 17.09 -4.01
N LEU A 330 10.00 17.50 -2.89
CA LEU A 330 11.19 16.84 -2.35
C LEU A 330 10.92 15.37 -1.99
N LEU A 331 9.84 15.08 -1.28
CA LEU A 331 9.49 13.70 -0.93
C LEU A 331 9.14 12.89 -2.16
N LEU A 332 8.32 13.44 -3.07
CA LEU A 332 7.92 12.77 -4.31
C LEU A 332 9.10 12.54 -5.24
N PHE A 333 10.01 13.51 -5.38
CA PHE A 333 11.21 13.36 -6.21
C PHE A 333 12.06 12.16 -5.77
N LYS A 334 12.33 12.02 -4.47
CA LYS A 334 13.07 10.88 -3.91
C LYS A 334 12.32 9.57 -4.17
N THR A 335 11.01 9.56 -3.95
CA THR A 335 10.16 8.39 -4.15
C THR A 335 10.11 7.98 -5.63
N ILE A 336 9.86 8.92 -6.53
CA ILE A 336 9.81 8.71 -7.98
C ILE A 336 11.12 8.10 -8.49
N ARG A 337 12.27 8.62 -8.02
CA ARG A 337 13.59 8.09 -8.39
C ARG A 337 13.81 6.67 -7.87
N PHE A 338 13.43 6.37 -6.63
CA PHE A 338 13.51 5.02 -6.09
C PHE A 338 12.67 4.02 -6.92
N PHE A 339 11.49 4.43 -7.37
CA PHE A 339 10.61 3.61 -8.20
C PHE A 339 10.95 3.63 -9.70
N LYS A 340 11.98 4.39 -10.14
CA LYS A 340 12.41 4.56 -11.55
C LYS A 340 11.27 5.04 -12.46
N GLN A 341 10.55 6.05 -12.00
CA GLN A 341 9.40 6.62 -12.73
C GLN A 341 9.54 8.13 -12.97
N GLU A 342 10.73 8.59 -13.35
CA GLU A 342 11.10 10.00 -13.51
C GLU A 342 10.22 10.74 -14.53
N HIS A 343 9.63 10.03 -15.49
CA HIS A 343 8.67 10.58 -16.46
C HIS A 343 7.43 11.21 -15.81
N LEU A 344 7.13 10.88 -14.54
CA LEU A 344 6.03 11.47 -13.77
C LEU A 344 6.29 12.92 -13.34
N LEU A 345 7.56 13.34 -13.28
CA LEU A 345 7.93 14.70 -12.84
C LEU A 345 7.28 15.78 -13.69
N PHE A 346 7.14 15.56 -15.00
CA PHE A 346 6.44 16.51 -15.89
C PHE A 346 4.97 16.71 -15.53
N SER A 347 4.33 15.71 -14.92
CA SER A 347 2.93 15.81 -14.52
C SER A 347 2.74 16.35 -13.11
N TYR A 348 3.83 16.51 -12.34
CA TYR A 348 3.77 16.93 -10.95
C TYR A 348 3.15 18.33 -10.79
N LEU A 349 3.54 19.30 -11.62
CA LEU A 349 3.04 20.68 -11.52
C LEU A 349 1.51 20.73 -11.58
N PHE A 350 0.91 20.12 -12.61
CA PHE A 350 -0.54 20.11 -12.74
C PHE A 350 -1.24 19.25 -11.68
N SER A 351 -0.64 18.13 -11.31
CA SER A 351 -1.18 17.24 -10.30
C SER A 351 -1.18 17.89 -8.91
N SER A 352 -0.18 18.69 -8.57
CA SER A 352 -0.10 19.41 -7.30
C SER A 352 -1.16 20.50 -7.14
N ILE A 353 -1.64 21.09 -8.25
CA ILE A 353 -2.76 22.05 -8.24
C ILE A 353 -4.09 21.33 -8.06
N VAL A 354 -4.26 20.17 -8.71
CA VAL A 354 -5.51 19.38 -8.64
C VAL A 354 -5.63 18.62 -7.32
N TYR A 355 -4.51 18.22 -6.73
CA TYR A 355 -4.48 17.36 -5.55
C TYR A 355 -5.23 17.91 -4.31
N PRO A 356 -5.14 19.19 -3.95
CA PRO A 356 -5.93 19.74 -2.83
C PRO A 356 -7.43 19.55 -3.00
N PHE A 357 -7.96 19.79 -4.22
CA PHE A 357 -9.39 19.57 -4.53
C PHE A 357 -9.76 18.10 -4.38
N PHE A 358 -8.95 17.22 -4.95
CA PHE A 358 -9.17 15.78 -4.88
C PHE A 358 -9.14 15.28 -3.44
N ASN A 359 -8.10 15.64 -2.66
CA ASN A 359 -7.90 15.19 -1.29
C ASN A 359 -9.05 15.65 -0.36
N VAL A 360 -9.41 16.94 -0.41
CA VAL A 360 -10.50 17.49 0.41
C VAL A 360 -11.85 16.89 0.01
N THR A 361 -12.10 16.72 -1.28
CA THR A 361 -13.34 16.07 -1.78
C THR A 361 -13.45 14.64 -1.27
N ILE A 362 -12.39 13.82 -1.36
CA ILE A 362 -12.40 12.45 -0.85
C ILE A 362 -12.62 12.43 0.66
N ALA A 363 -11.94 13.31 1.41
CA ALA A 363 -12.12 13.42 2.86
C ALA A 363 -13.57 13.74 3.21
N MET A 364 -14.16 14.76 2.59
CA MET A 364 -15.56 15.13 2.81
C MET A 364 -16.52 14.01 2.45
N LEU A 365 -16.37 13.43 1.27
CA LEU A 365 -17.24 12.33 0.83
C LEU A 365 -17.11 11.11 1.75
N SER A 366 -15.95 10.87 2.34
CA SER A 366 -15.74 9.75 3.25
C SER A 366 -16.58 9.84 4.52
N PHE A 367 -17.10 11.01 4.90
CA PHE A 367 -18.02 11.14 6.04
C PHE A 367 -19.45 10.75 5.70
N PHE A 368 -19.87 10.86 4.43
CA PHE A 368 -21.28 10.73 4.04
C PHE A 368 -21.56 9.54 3.11
N LYS A 369 -20.57 9.10 2.30
CA LYS A 369 -20.79 8.07 1.27
C LYS A 369 -20.24 6.69 1.69
N SER A 370 -21.01 5.64 1.37
CA SER A 370 -20.53 4.27 1.31
C SER A 370 -19.68 4.07 0.04
N TYR A 371 -18.84 3.04 0.03
CA TYR A 371 -18.07 2.69 -1.16
C TYR A 371 -18.48 1.32 -1.72
N ARG A 372 -18.26 1.16 -3.02
CA ARG A 372 -18.48 -0.10 -3.72
C ARG A 372 -17.11 -0.76 -4.01
N TRP A 373 -17.00 -2.07 -3.73
CA TRP A 373 -15.79 -2.82 -4.01
C TRP A 373 -16.15 -4.25 -4.45
N LYS A 374 -15.65 -4.68 -5.63
CA LYS A 374 -15.89 -6.02 -6.20
C LYS A 374 -17.37 -6.43 -6.17
N GLY A 375 -18.26 -5.53 -6.62
CA GLY A 375 -19.71 -5.75 -6.64
C GLY A 375 -20.43 -5.60 -5.30
N ARG A 376 -19.72 -5.42 -4.19
CA ARG A 376 -20.29 -5.29 -2.84
C ARG A 376 -20.32 -3.84 -2.38
N ILE A 377 -21.42 -3.45 -1.70
CA ILE A 377 -21.53 -2.16 -1.03
C ILE A 377 -21.18 -2.35 0.44
N SER A 378 -20.12 -1.69 0.89
CA SER A 378 -19.78 -1.63 2.32
C SER A 378 -20.48 -0.43 2.95
N LYS A 379 -21.39 -0.71 3.87
CA LYS A 379 -21.96 0.30 4.77
C LYS A 379 -20.88 0.67 5.81
N LYS A 380 -20.96 1.91 6.29
CA LYS A 380 -20.11 2.37 7.42
C LYS A 380 -20.42 1.61 8.69
#